data_0f49ccbf8d8dbc93d070fa635dab089a
#
_entry.id   0f49ccbf8d8dbc93d070fa635dab089a
#
_cell.length_a   1.000
_cell.length_b   1.000
_cell.length_c   1.000
_cell.angle_alpha   90.00
_cell.angle_beta   90.00
_cell.angle_gamma   90.00
#
_symmetry.space_group_name_H-M   'P 1'
#
loop_
_entity.id
_entity.type
_entity.pdbx_description
1 polymer ?
#
loop_
_entity_poly.entity_id
_entity_poly.type
_entity_poly.pdbx_seq_one_letter_code
_entity_poly.pdbx_strand_id
1 'polypeptide(L)'
;MRETVSTNITGARAAAGWLYLVAAATALNSLTVFNYGRFVDLIVGLSFTQLIDAVFVGMALEPRGAPWLWTAGPALMFDIPIVLLLLVLAVKVSRRRKRVAQFSFWLYAVDTFVFLLMFAANVTSHARLRILVLPGLTIVGHTVGLFILYRASRHARCTCALA
;
A
#
# COMPACT_ATOMS: atom_id res chain seq x y z
N MET A 1 11.26 -21.22 26.07
CA MET A 1 10.84 -19.83 26.34
C MET A 1 11.66 -18.77 25.57
N ARG A 2 12.95 -18.92 25.31
CA ARG A 2 13.76 -17.98 24.51
C ARG A 2 13.41 -17.93 23.02
N GLU A 3 13.02 -19.04 22.39
CA GLU A 3 12.68 -19.09 20.97
C GLU A 3 11.41 -18.30 20.60
N THR A 4 10.39 -18.32 21.45
CA THR A 4 9.14 -17.59 21.21
C THR A 4 9.31 -16.07 21.26
N VAL A 5 10.26 -15.57 22.05
CA VAL A 5 10.59 -14.14 22.13
C VAL A 5 11.33 -13.67 20.87
N SER A 6 12.25 -14.49 20.34
CA SER A 6 13.02 -14.17 19.13
C SER A 6 12.11 -14.07 17.88
N THR A 7 11.18 -15.01 17.71
CA THR A 7 10.25 -15.02 16.56
C THR A 7 9.29 -13.83 16.57
N ASN A 8 8.92 -13.30 17.73
CA ASN A 8 8.07 -12.12 17.87
C ASN A 8 8.77 -10.81 17.48
N ILE A 9 10.09 -10.72 17.71
CA ILE A 9 10.88 -9.52 17.32
C ILE A 9 11.01 -9.45 15.82
N THR A 10 11.29 -10.56 15.17
CA THR A 10 11.43 -10.64 13.71
C THR A 10 10.14 -10.32 12.98
N GLY A 11 8.99 -10.81 13.48
CA GLY A 11 7.67 -10.56 12.87
C GLY A 11 7.27 -9.07 12.89
N ALA A 12 7.45 -8.37 14.01
CA ALA A 12 7.13 -6.95 14.11
C ALA A 12 8.06 -6.06 13.24
N ARG A 13 9.36 -6.41 13.18
CA ARG A 13 10.32 -5.72 12.31
C ARG A 13 10.01 -5.93 10.83
N ALA A 14 9.68 -7.16 10.42
CA ALA A 14 9.29 -7.47 9.06
C ALA A 14 8.03 -6.70 8.65
N ALA A 15 7.01 -6.64 9.51
CA ALA A 15 5.79 -5.89 9.25
C ALA A 15 6.03 -4.37 9.15
N ALA A 16 6.89 -3.81 10.02
CA ALA A 16 7.29 -2.42 9.93
C ALA A 16 8.08 -2.14 8.64
N GLY A 17 9.03 -3.01 8.27
CA GLY A 17 9.78 -2.93 7.02
C GLY A 17 8.86 -2.97 5.80
N TRP A 18 7.85 -3.84 5.82
CA TRP A 18 6.84 -3.89 4.77
C TRP A 18 6.06 -2.59 4.63
N LEU A 19 5.59 -1.99 5.74
CA LEU A 19 4.87 -0.72 5.71
C LEU A 19 5.75 0.44 5.22
N TYR A 20 7.05 0.46 5.55
CA TYR A 20 7.99 1.43 4.97
C TYR A 20 8.16 1.25 3.47
N LEU A 21 8.26 0.00 2.99
CA LEU A 21 8.35 -0.30 1.57
C LEU A 21 7.10 0.17 0.83
N VAL A 22 5.90 -0.11 1.37
CA VAL A 22 4.62 0.33 0.80
C VAL A 22 4.55 1.86 0.77
N ALA A 23 4.93 2.55 1.85
CA ALA A 23 4.95 4.01 1.90
C ALA A 23 5.89 4.62 0.85
N ALA A 24 7.10 4.07 0.71
CA ALA A 24 8.08 4.52 -0.27
C ALA A 24 7.58 4.26 -1.71
N ALA A 25 7.03 3.08 -1.98
CA ALA A 25 6.48 2.74 -3.28
C ALA A 25 5.29 3.63 -3.66
N THR A 26 4.39 3.91 -2.70
CA THR A 26 3.25 4.82 -2.89
C THR A 26 3.74 6.24 -3.23
N ALA A 27 4.67 6.80 -2.44
CA ALA A 27 5.23 8.12 -2.70
C ALA A 27 5.93 8.20 -4.06
N LEU A 28 6.69 7.16 -4.43
CA LEU A 28 7.38 7.10 -5.71
C LEU A 28 6.40 7.02 -6.88
N ASN A 29 5.33 6.25 -6.74
CA ASN A 29 4.28 6.14 -7.75
C ASN A 29 3.60 7.51 -7.99
N SER A 30 3.17 8.20 -6.94
CA SER A 30 2.56 9.52 -7.06
C SER A 30 3.52 10.53 -7.71
N LEU A 31 4.80 10.53 -7.31
CA LEU A 31 5.82 11.38 -7.94
C LEU A 31 6.00 11.08 -9.44
N THR A 32 5.94 9.82 -9.86
CA THR A 32 6.06 9.45 -11.27
C THR A 32 4.84 9.84 -12.08
N VAL A 33 3.64 9.69 -11.53
CA VAL A 33 2.40 10.14 -12.15
C VAL A 33 2.44 11.64 -12.40
N PHE A 34 2.88 12.44 -11.41
CA PHE A 34 2.93 13.90 -11.54
C PHE A 34 4.01 14.41 -12.50
N ASN A 35 5.20 13.76 -12.52
CA ASN A 35 6.29 14.23 -13.37
C ASN A 35 6.16 13.77 -14.83
N TYR A 36 5.58 12.61 -15.08
CA TYR A 36 5.58 11.99 -16.40
C TYR A 36 4.19 11.78 -17.00
N GLY A 37 3.11 12.04 -16.23
CA GLY A 37 1.74 11.78 -16.64
C GLY A 37 1.47 10.30 -16.98
N ARG A 38 2.31 9.39 -16.46
CA ARG A 38 2.23 7.94 -16.70
C ARG A 38 2.17 7.20 -15.39
N PHE A 39 1.23 6.26 -15.30
CA PHE A 39 1.21 5.31 -14.20
C PHE A 39 2.40 4.35 -14.33
N VAL A 40 3.22 4.31 -13.30
CA VAL A 40 4.18 3.22 -13.12
C VAL A 40 3.53 2.27 -12.12
N ASP A 41 3.05 1.12 -12.62
CA ASP A 41 2.50 0.07 -11.78
C ASP A 41 3.61 -0.49 -10.88
N LEU A 42 3.82 0.15 -9.74
CA LEU A 42 4.73 -0.38 -8.73
C LEU A 42 4.04 -1.53 -8.00
N ILE A 43 4.72 -2.69 -8.00
CA ILE A 43 4.26 -3.99 -7.50
C ILE A 43 3.75 -3.96 -6.05
N VAL A 44 4.04 -2.89 -5.28
CA VAL A 44 3.85 -2.87 -3.83
C VAL A 44 3.18 -1.59 -3.32
N GLY A 45 2.85 -0.61 -4.18
CA GLY A 45 2.16 0.62 -3.76
C GLY A 45 0.72 0.39 -3.30
N LEU A 46 0.13 1.36 -2.59
CA LEU A 46 -1.30 1.32 -2.28
C LEU A 46 -2.14 1.57 -3.53
N SER A 47 -3.01 0.63 -3.85
CA SER A 47 -3.91 0.69 -5.00
C SER A 47 -4.94 1.80 -4.88
N PHE A 48 -5.33 2.12 -3.65
CA PHE A 48 -6.26 3.21 -3.38
C PHE A 48 -5.69 4.58 -3.78
N THR A 49 -4.41 4.86 -3.53
CA THR A 49 -3.77 6.10 -3.99
C THR A 49 -3.64 6.13 -5.50
N GLN A 50 -3.31 5.03 -6.14
CA GLN A 50 -3.28 4.91 -7.60
C GLN A 50 -4.65 5.21 -8.23
N LEU A 51 -5.74 4.76 -7.59
CA LEU A 51 -7.09 5.09 -8.04
C LEU A 51 -7.38 6.59 -7.94
N ILE A 52 -7.00 7.22 -6.84
CA ILE A 52 -7.13 8.67 -6.64
C ILE A 52 -6.34 9.41 -7.71
N ASP A 53 -5.06 9.07 -7.90
CA ASP A 53 -4.20 9.66 -8.92
C ASP A 53 -4.81 9.51 -10.32
N ALA A 54 -5.34 8.32 -10.65
CA ALA A 54 -5.99 8.05 -11.93
C ALA A 54 -7.19 8.97 -12.18
N VAL A 55 -8.02 9.17 -11.15
CA VAL A 55 -9.21 10.05 -11.26
C VAL A 55 -8.78 11.49 -11.49
N PHE A 56 -7.81 12.00 -10.72
CA PHE A 56 -7.36 13.40 -10.87
C PHE A 56 -6.60 13.64 -12.16
N VAL A 57 -5.74 12.71 -12.58
CA VAL A 57 -5.05 12.80 -13.88
C VAL A 57 -6.04 12.67 -15.04
N GLY A 58 -7.03 11.76 -14.94
CA GLY A 58 -8.09 11.64 -15.94
C GLY A 58 -8.91 12.91 -16.10
N MET A 59 -9.30 13.56 -14.99
CA MET A 59 -9.99 14.85 -15.02
C MET A 59 -9.14 15.99 -15.61
N ALA A 60 -7.80 15.90 -15.51
CA ALA A 60 -6.87 16.90 -16.01
C ALA A 60 -6.64 16.82 -17.51
N LEU A 61 -6.81 15.66 -18.10
CA LEU A 61 -6.58 15.44 -19.53
C LEU A 61 -7.71 16.00 -20.41
N GLU A 62 -8.86 16.35 -19.82
CA GLU A 62 -10.03 16.79 -20.60
C GLU A 62 -10.09 18.28 -20.94
N PRO A 63 -9.65 19.28 -20.21
CA PRO A 63 -9.47 20.62 -20.78
C PRO A 63 -7.99 20.89 -21.09
N ARG A 64 -7.65 20.90 -22.36
CA ARG A 64 -6.35 21.36 -22.87
C ARG A 64 -5.99 22.72 -22.27
N GLY A 65 -5.09 22.72 -21.27
CA GLY A 65 -4.54 23.98 -20.75
C GLY A 65 -4.64 24.21 -19.23
N ALA A 66 -5.21 23.29 -18.44
CA ALA A 66 -5.16 23.45 -16.99
C ALA A 66 -3.71 23.25 -16.49
N PRO A 67 -3.15 24.22 -15.72
CA PRO A 67 -1.82 24.04 -15.14
C PRO A 67 -1.80 22.77 -14.30
N TRP A 68 -0.77 21.95 -14.44
CA TRP A 68 -0.59 20.68 -13.70
C TRP A 68 -0.77 20.82 -12.18
N LEU A 69 -0.54 21.99 -11.61
CA LEU A 69 -0.79 22.33 -10.20
C LEU A 69 -2.24 22.13 -9.78
N TRP A 70 -3.21 22.34 -10.66
CA TRP A 70 -4.64 22.17 -10.36
C TRP A 70 -5.07 20.71 -10.30
N THR A 71 -4.27 19.82 -10.88
CA THR A 71 -4.54 18.40 -10.96
C THR A 71 -3.67 17.61 -9.99
N ALA A 72 -2.40 17.98 -9.86
CA ALA A 72 -1.46 17.39 -8.92
C ALA A 72 -1.76 17.81 -7.46
N GLY A 73 -2.17 19.05 -7.23
CA GLY A 73 -2.43 19.57 -5.89
C GLY A 73 -3.46 18.74 -5.10
N PRO A 74 -4.67 18.50 -5.61
CA PRO A 74 -5.66 17.66 -4.92
C PRO A 74 -5.19 16.25 -4.66
N ALA A 75 -4.53 15.58 -5.63
CA ALA A 75 -4.01 14.23 -5.43
C ALA A 75 -2.94 14.19 -4.32
N LEU A 76 -1.99 15.13 -4.31
CA LEU A 76 -0.98 15.24 -3.25
C LEU A 76 -1.61 15.50 -1.87
N MET A 77 -2.74 16.22 -1.80
CA MET A 77 -3.46 16.43 -0.55
C MET A 77 -3.98 15.13 0.05
N PHE A 78 -4.25 14.10 -0.75
CA PHE A 78 -4.62 12.76 -0.27
C PHE A 78 -3.41 11.87 -0.04
N ASP A 79 -2.43 11.88 -0.94
CA ASP A 79 -1.29 10.97 -0.89
C ASP A 79 -0.35 11.26 0.27
N ILE A 80 -0.05 12.54 0.53
CA ILE A 80 0.84 12.93 1.64
C ILE A 80 0.32 12.42 2.99
N PRO A 81 -0.94 12.67 3.40
CA PRO A 81 -1.49 12.10 4.63
C PRO A 81 -1.47 10.57 4.69
N ILE A 82 -1.71 9.89 3.56
CA ILE A 82 -1.67 8.42 3.50
C ILE A 82 -0.26 7.90 3.71
N VAL A 83 0.74 8.47 3.03
CA VAL A 83 2.14 8.10 3.20
C VAL A 83 2.59 8.36 4.64
N LEU A 84 2.25 9.52 5.23
CA LEU A 84 2.53 9.82 6.62
C LEU A 84 1.86 8.85 7.58
N LEU A 85 0.60 8.47 7.33
CA LEU A 85 -0.11 7.45 8.10
C LEU A 85 0.65 6.12 8.07
N LEU A 86 1.09 5.65 6.89
CA LEU A 86 1.85 4.41 6.76
C LEU A 86 3.17 4.46 7.53
N LEU A 87 3.89 5.59 7.49
CA LEU A 87 5.12 5.78 8.25
C LEU A 87 4.86 5.72 9.77
N VAL A 88 3.81 6.39 10.24
CA VAL A 88 3.39 6.35 11.65
C VAL A 88 3.00 4.93 12.06
N LEU A 89 2.27 4.20 11.22
CA LEU A 89 1.90 2.81 11.47
C LEU A 89 3.14 1.92 11.53
N ALA A 90 4.12 2.09 10.63
CA ALA A 90 5.38 1.35 10.63
C ALA A 90 6.14 1.53 11.95
N VAL A 91 6.30 2.79 12.41
CA VAL A 91 6.93 3.09 13.71
C VAL A 91 6.18 2.45 14.87
N LYS A 92 4.84 2.53 14.89
CA LYS A 92 4.03 1.96 15.98
C LYS A 92 4.01 0.42 15.95
N VAL A 93 4.03 -0.20 14.77
CA VAL A 93 4.13 -1.66 14.60
C VAL A 93 5.50 -2.16 15.09
N SER A 94 6.58 -1.44 14.79
CA SER A 94 7.91 -1.78 15.29
C SER A 94 7.99 -1.79 16.83
N ARG A 95 7.17 -0.94 17.49
CA ARG A 95 6.98 -0.90 18.96
C ARG A 95 5.99 -1.95 19.48
N ARG A 96 5.64 -2.95 18.67
CA ARG A 96 4.79 -4.11 19.00
C ARG A 96 3.38 -3.78 19.52
N ARG A 97 2.79 -2.65 19.13
CA ARG A 97 1.41 -2.33 19.51
C ARG A 97 0.43 -3.19 18.71
N LYS A 98 -0.18 -4.20 19.36
CA LYS A 98 -1.10 -5.17 18.74
C LYS A 98 -2.25 -4.52 17.96
N ARG A 99 -2.95 -3.57 18.56
CA ARG A 99 -4.07 -2.88 17.90
C ARG A 99 -3.62 -2.21 16.60
N VAL A 100 -2.41 -1.66 16.59
CA VAL A 100 -1.85 -1.01 15.39
C VAL A 100 -1.52 -2.03 14.31
N ALA A 101 -0.92 -3.18 14.68
CA ALA A 101 -0.65 -4.25 13.73
C ALA A 101 -1.95 -4.82 13.12
N GLN A 102 -3.01 -4.97 13.92
CA GLN A 102 -4.33 -5.37 13.42
C GLN A 102 -4.93 -4.33 12.48
N PHE A 103 -4.86 -3.06 12.85
CA PHE A 103 -5.35 -1.97 12.00
C PHE A 103 -4.59 -1.92 10.67
N SER A 104 -3.25 -2.03 10.70
CA SER A 104 -2.42 -2.08 9.49
C SER A 104 -2.76 -3.27 8.59
N PHE A 105 -3.06 -4.43 9.17
CA PHE A 105 -3.50 -5.61 8.43
C PHE A 105 -4.83 -5.33 7.71
N TRP A 106 -5.83 -4.79 8.41
CA TRP A 106 -7.14 -4.50 7.82
C TRP A 106 -7.07 -3.41 6.77
N LEU A 107 -6.30 -2.35 7.02
CA LEU A 107 -6.06 -1.30 6.03
C LEU A 107 -5.50 -1.87 4.73
N TYR A 108 -4.49 -2.73 4.83
CA TYR A 108 -3.86 -3.36 3.68
C TYR A 108 -4.75 -4.42 3.02
N ALA A 109 -5.61 -5.09 3.79
CA ALA A 109 -6.60 -6.02 3.24
C ALA A 109 -7.67 -5.31 2.40
N VAL A 110 -8.15 -4.16 2.86
CA VAL A 110 -9.08 -3.32 2.08
C VAL A 110 -8.41 -2.83 0.80
N ASP A 111 -7.16 -2.36 0.88
CA ASP A 111 -6.40 -1.94 -0.29
C ASP A 111 -6.21 -3.08 -1.31
N THR A 112 -5.87 -4.28 -0.83
CA THR A 112 -5.78 -5.47 -1.68
C THR A 112 -7.12 -5.80 -2.36
N PHE A 113 -8.22 -5.64 -1.66
CA PHE A 113 -9.55 -5.85 -2.23
C PHE A 113 -9.87 -4.82 -3.32
N VAL A 114 -9.56 -3.53 -3.09
CA VAL A 114 -9.69 -2.47 -4.11
C VAL A 114 -8.85 -2.81 -5.35
N PHE A 115 -7.60 -3.25 -5.14
CA PHE A 115 -6.74 -3.70 -6.23
C PHE A 115 -7.39 -4.83 -7.06
N LEU A 116 -7.92 -5.85 -6.40
CA LEU A 116 -8.57 -6.98 -7.09
C LEU A 116 -9.80 -6.55 -7.89
N LEU A 117 -10.58 -5.60 -7.37
CA LEU A 117 -11.71 -5.02 -8.11
C LEU A 117 -11.25 -4.26 -9.36
N MET A 118 -10.23 -3.42 -9.22
CA MET A 118 -9.64 -2.69 -10.35
C MET A 118 -9.06 -3.65 -11.40
N PHE A 119 -8.36 -4.69 -10.95
CA PHE A 119 -7.82 -5.72 -11.82
C PHE A 119 -8.92 -6.45 -12.59
N ALA A 120 -9.98 -6.90 -11.90
CA ALA A 120 -11.12 -7.57 -12.54
C ALA A 120 -11.79 -6.68 -13.60
N ALA A 121 -11.98 -5.39 -13.29
CA ALA A 121 -12.55 -4.43 -14.23
C ALA A 121 -11.66 -4.23 -15.48
N ASN A 122 -10.33 -4.20 -15.31
CA ASN A 122 -9.39 -4.04 -16.42
C ASN A 122 -9.27 -5.31 -17.30
N VAL A 123 -9.29 -6.50 -16.70
CA VAL A 123 -9.22 -7.77 -17.44
C VAL A 123 -10.42 -7.96 -18.37
N THR A 124 -11.60 -7.49 -17.95
CA THR A 124 -12.81 -7.57 -18.78
C THR A 124 -12.79 -6.62 -19.99
N SER A 125 -11.98 -5.55 -19.92
CA SER A 125 -11.96 -4.52 -20.98
C SER A 125 -10.84 -4.73 -22.02
N HIS A 126 -9.71 -5.37 -21.70
CA HIS A 126 -8.54 -5.47 -22.58
C HIS A 126 -7.74 -6.77 -22.42
N ALA A 127 -8.09 -7.81 -23.18
CA ALA A 127 -7.38 -9.10 -23.16
C ALA A 127 -6.07 -9.10 -23.97
N ARG A 128 -5.02 -8.40 -23.53
CA ARG A 128 -3.67 -8.55 -24.10
C ARG A 128 -2.71 -9.16 -23.08
N LEU A 129 -1.99 -10.20 -23.45
CA LEU A 129 -1.12 -11.05 -22.61
C LEU A 129 -0.06 -10.25 -21.80
N ARG A 130 0.41 -9.12 -22.30
CA ARG A 130 1.37 -8.24 -21.61
C ARG A 130 0.77 -7.59 -20.35
N ILE A 131 -0.54 -7.52 -20.25
CA ILE A 131 -1.28 -6.92 -19.13
C ILE A 131 -1.32 -7.86 -17.91
N LEU A 132 -1.04 -9.17 -18.08
CA LEU A 132 -1.19 -10.16 -17.01
C LEU A 132 0.05 -10.34 -16.12
N VAL A 133 1.26 -10.02 -16.60
CA VAL A 133 2.50 -10.27 -15.85
C VAL A 133 2.66 -9.29 -14.68
N LEU A 134 2.49 -8.00 -14.93
CA LEU A 134 2.65 -6.97 -13.90
C LEU A 134 1.60 -7.08 -12.78
N PRO A 135 0.30 -7.20 -13.09
CA PRO A 135 -0.73 -7.48 -12.08
C PRO A 135 -0.51 -8.79 -11.33
N GLY A 136 0.00 -9.83 -12.00
CA GLY A 136 0.36 -11.09 -11.35
C GLY A 136 1.43 -10.88 -10.26
N LEU A 137 2.47 -10.11 -10.55
CA LEU A 137 3.49 -9.74 -9.55
C LEU A 137 2.91 -8.88 -8.42
N THR A 138 1.98 -7.99 -8.73
CA THR A 138 1.29 -7.16 -7.73
C THR A 138 0.43 -8.03 -6.80
N ILE A 139 -0.29 -9.03 -7.32
CA ILE A 139 -1.04 -10.00 -6.50
C ILE A 139 -0.11 -10.74 -5.55
N VAL A 140 1.05 -11.19 -6.02
CA VAL A 140 2.06 -11.84 -5.18
C VAL A 140 2.54 -10.87 -4.09
N GLY A 141 2.87 -9.64 -4.44
CA GLY A 141 3.28 -8.59 -3.49
C GLY A 141 2.22 -8.36 -2.40
N HIS A 142 0.96 -8.16 -2.79
CA HIS A 142 -0.14 -7.98 -1.84
C HIS A 142 -0.35 -9.20 -0.93
N THR A 143 -0.25 -10.41 -1.48
CA THR A 143 -0.38 -11.67 -0.71
C THR A 143 0.74 -11.80 0.32
N VAL A 144 1.98 -11.51 -0.07
CA VAL A 144 3.14 -11.52 0.85
C VAL A 144 2.96 -10.48 1.95
N GLY A 145 2.53 -9.26 1.60
CA GLY A 145 2.27 -8.20 2.57
C GLY A 145 1.18 -8.56 3.57
N LEU A 146 0.06 -9.09 3.10
CA LEU A 146 -1.02 -9.59 3.97
C LEU A 146 -0.53 -10.67 4.92
N PHE A 147 0.28 -11.63 4.44
CA PHE A 147 0.83 -12.69 5.28
C PHE A 147 1.74 -12.14 6.37
N ILE A 148 2.64 -11.20 6.03
CA ILE A 148 3.56 -10.57 6.98
C ILE A 148 2.77 -9.80 8.06
N LEU A 149 1.80 -8.98 7.66
CA LEU A 149 0.98 -8.18 8.59
C LEU A 149 0.06 -9.05 9.45
N TYR A 150 -0.52 -10.10 8.87
CA TYR A 150 -1.32 -11.09 9.61
C TYR A 150 -0.49 -11.79 10.70
N ARG A 151 0.70 -12.26 10.34
CA ARG A 151 1.61 -12.91 11.28
C ARG A 151 1.98 -11.97 12.43
N ALA A 152 2.31 -10.72 12.13
CA ALA A 152 2.62 -9.71 13.15
C ALA A 152 1.40 -9.43 14.04
N SER A 153 0.19 -9.35 13.49
CA SER A 153 -1.05 -9.11 14.24
C SER A 153 -1.39 -10.25 15.22
N ARG A 154 -1.07 -11.49 14.86
CA ARG A 154 -1.30 -12.67 15.73
C ARG A 154 -0.27 -12.79 16.84
N HIS A 155 1.02 -12.61 16.52
CA HIS A 155 2.09 -12.81 17.52
C HIS A 155 2.15 -11.70 18.58
N ALA A 156 1.61 -10.51 18.31
CA ALA A 156 1.47 -9.47 19.32
C ALA A 156 0.53 -9.85 20.50
N ARG A 157 -0.18 -10.98 20.44
CA ARG A 157 -1.13 -11.39 21.49
C ARG A 157 -0.48 -11.94 22.75
N CYS A 158 0.73 -12.49 22.68
CA CYS A 158 1.30 -13.25 23.80
C CYS A 158 1.97 -12.42 24.90
N THR A 159 2.21 -11.13 24.71
CA THR A 159 3.00 -10.33 25.68
C THR A 159 2.16 -9.65 26.76
N CYS A 160 0.83 -9.60 26.64
CA CYS A 160 -0.04 -8.92 27.62
C CYS A 160 -0.60 -9.83 28.71
N ALA A 161 -0.30 -11.14 28.70
CA ALA A 161 -0.81 -12.09 29.70
C ALA A 161 0.15 -12.30 30.88
N LEU A 162 1.28 -11.61 30.92
CA LEU A 162 2.33 -11.76 31.94
C LEU A 162 2.71 -10.42 32.62
N ALA A 163 1.89 -9.40 32.50
CA ALA A 163 1.99 -8.15 33.28
C ALA A 163 0.70 -8.00 34.18
#